data_d70796bffa823ef3160956a03fd4823f
#
_entry.id   d70796bffa823ef3160956a03fd4823f
#
_cell.length_a   1.000
_cell.length_b   1.000
_cell.length_c   1.000
_cell.angle_alpha   90.00
_cell.angle_beta   90.00
_cell.angle_gamma   90.00
#
_symmetry.space_group_name_H-M   'P 1'
#
loop_
_entity.id
_entity.type
_entity.pdbx_description
1 polymer ?
#
loop_
_entity_poly.entity_id
_entity_poly.type
_entity_poly.pdbx_seq_one_letter_code
_entity_poly.pdbx_strand_id
1 'polypeptide(L)'
;LSIQPNSLRDPSRDNLRADCEKCFGLCCVALFFSASEGFPIDKVAGQPCPNLQPDFRSGVHNSLSKRGLKGCIAFDCFGAGQKVSQVSFGGQNWVEFSESSEQMFKVFIIMIRLHELLWYLTEALSLEPTRPIHGELRSMLDETERLTYLSPSSLMELDVAEHRVTVNTLLLKTSELVRSEARSRQKVRSGQKARLGHQKTIGRGADLIGADLRRMDLRGSNLRGAYLIAADLRGTELGGTDFIGADLRDADLRGADLSMSIFLTQAQLNAAKGDVHTKLPPLLKHPAHWD
;
A
#
# COMPACT_ATOMS: atom_id res chain seq x y z
N LEU A 1 14.86 22.44 -4.68
CA LEU A 1 14.53 22.03 -3.30
C LEU A 1 15.40 20.85 -2.97
N SER A 2 16.42 21.07 -2.15
CA SER A 2 17.34 20.04 -1.66
C SER A 2 16.64 19.26 -0.54
N ILE A 3 16.25 18.03 -0.84
CA ILE A 3 15.88 17.05 0.17
C ILE A 3 17.18 16.65 0.86
N GLN A 4 17.30 16.89 2.16
CA GLN A 4 18.49 16.49 2.91
C GLN A 4 18.57 14.96 2.97
N PRO A 5 19.74 14.34 2.68
CA PRO A 5 19.88 12.87 2.59
C PRO A 5 19.69 12.12 3.91
N ASN A 6 19.53 12.81 5.02
CA ASN A 6 19.48 12.21 6.35
C ASN A 6 18.06 11.89 6.88
N SER A 7 17.00 12.08 6.05
CA SER A 7 15.60 11.77 6.41
C SER A 7 15.12 10.39 5.93
N LEU A 8 16.01 9.54 5.41
CA LEU A 8 15.66 8.23 4.82
C LEU A 8 15.28 7.13 5.82
N ARG A 9 15.34 7.40 7.13
CA ARG A 9 14.75 6.57 8.16
C ARG A 9 13.83 7.45 9.00
N ASP A 10 12.53 7.38 8.71
CA ASP A 10 11.52 7.88 9.61
C ASP A 10 11.22 6.76 10.62
N PRO A 11 11.67 6.89 11.90
CA PRO A 11 11.44 5.85 12.91
C PRO A 11 9.96 5.55 13.13
N SER A 12 9.06 6.48 12.79
CA SER A 12 7.62 6.30 12.90
C SER A 12 7.09 5.26 11.91
N ARG A 13 7.83 4.97 10.82
CA ARG A 13 7.45 3.98 9.80
C ARG A 13 8.12 2.61 9.94
N ASP A 14 9.12 2.47 10.80
CA ASP A 14 9.79 1.17 10.97
C ASP A 14 8.81 0.12 11.50
N ASN A 15 7.86 0.52 12.35
CA ASN A 15 6.80 -0.35 12.85
C ASN A 15 5.69 -0.67 11.81
N LEU A 16 5.64 0.08 10.71
CA LEU A 16 4.69 -0.10 9.60
C LEU A 16 5.28 -0.90 8.43
N ARG A 17 6.42 -1.55 8.63
CA ARG A 17 7.04 -2.48 7.67
C ARG A 17 6.91 -3.89 8.19
N ALA A 18 6.61 -4.83 7.30
CA ALA A 18 6.50 -6.23 7.67
C ALA A 18 7.83 -6.77 8.22
N ASP A 19 7.79 -7.35 9.42
CA ASP A 19 8.87 -8.11 10.04
C ASP A 19 8.37 -9.55 10.26
N CYS A 20 8.62 -10.39 9.26
CA CYS A 20 8.16 -11.78 9.27
C CYS A 20 8.89 -12.64 10.31
N GLU A 21 10.03 -12.18 10.86
CA GLU A 21 10.74 -12.89 11.92
C GLU A 21 10.03 -12.80 13.27
N LYS A 22 9.24 -11.74 13.47
CA LYS A 22 8.43 -11.48 14.66
C LYS A 22 6.96 -11.79 14.47
N CYS A 23 6.58 -12.37 13.32
CA CYS A 23 5.21 -12.71 12.99
C CYS A 23 5.02 -14.24 12.99
N PHE A 24 3.88 -14.70 13.50
CA PHE A 24 3.54 -16.13 13.49
C PHE A 24 2.90 -16.59 12.17
N GLY A 25 3.37 -16.06 11.02
CA GLY A 25 2.90 -16.46 9.70
C GLY A 25 1.43 -16.11 9.45
N LEU A 26 0.90 -15.06 10.09
CA LEU A 26 -0.53 -14.75 10.10
C LEU A 26 -1.12 -14.54 8.71
N CYS A 27 -0.38 -13.96 7.77
CA CYS A 27 -0.84 -13.84 6.38
C CYS A 27 -1.04 -15.22 5.71
N CYS A 28 -0.22 -16.21 6.08
CA CYS A 28 -0.30 -17.57 5.54
C CYS A 28 -1.42 -18.42 6.16
N VAL A 29 -1.97 -18.03 7.31
CA VAL A 29 -3.03 -18.80 7.98
C VAL A 29 -4.36 -18.06 8.02
N ALA A 30 -4.38 -16.78 8.42
CA ALA A 30 -5.61 -16.05 8.69
C ALA A 30 -6.39 -15.66 7.42
N LEU A 31 -5.70 -15.49 6.28
CA LEU A 31 -6.32 -14.97 5.06
C LEU A 31 -6.91 -16.08 4.18
N PHE A 32 -7.97 -15.72 3.45
CA PHE A 32 -8.45 -16.48 2.31
C PHE A 32 -7.46 -16.33 1.14
N PHE A 33 -7.22 -17.41 0.39
CA PHE A 33 -6.46 -17.38 -0.86
C PHE A 33 -7.33 -17.88 -2.01
N SER A 34 -7.11 -17.29 -3.20
CA SER A 34 -7.65 -17.81 -4.45
C SER A 34 -6.53 -17.97 -5.47
N ALA A 35 -6.43 -19.14 -6.07
CA ALA A 35 -5.46 -19.41 -7.14
C ALA A 35 -5.70 -18.49 -8.36
N SER A 36 -6.94 -18.09 -8.61
CA SER A 36 -7.29 -17.13 -9.69
C SER A 36 -6.75 -15.72 -9.42
N GLU A 37 -6.43 -15.39 -8.16
CA GLU A 37 -5.81 -14.12 -7.75
C GLU A 37 -4.27 -14.21 -7.63
N GLY A 38 -3.69 -15.32 -8.09
CA GLY A 38 -2.23 -15.53 -8.10
C GLY A 38 -1.68 -16.04 -6.77
N PHE A 39 -2.49 -16.65 -5.92
CA PHE A 39 -2.02 -17.41 -4.75
C PHE A 39 -1.65 -18.85 -5.15
N PRO A 40 -0.89 -19.59 -4.31
CA PRO A 40 -0.44 -20.94 -4.65
C PRO A 40 -1.57 -21.96 -4.75
N ILE A 41 -2.66 -21.74 -4.05
CA ILE A 41 -3.83 -22.63 -3.94
C ILE A 41 -5.09 -21.81 -3.59
N ASP A 42 -6.26 -22.42 -3.76
CA ASP A 42 -7.48 -22.01 -3.06
C ASP A 42 -7.42 -22.48 -1.61
N LYS A 43 -7.63 -21.56 -0.68
CA LYS A 43 -7.53 -21.82 0.77
C LYS A 43 -8.55 -20.99 1.52
N VAL A 44 -9.32 -21.62 2.41
CA VAL A 44 -10.21 -20.89 3.33
C VAL A 44 -9.40 -20.21 4.44
N ALA A 45 -9.94 -19.11 4.96
CA ALA A 45 -9.34 -18.41 6.10
C ALA A 45 -9.23 -19.33 7.33
N GLY A 46 -8.15 -19.19 8.09
CA GLY A 46 -7.89 -20.01 9.27
C GLY A 46 -7.15 -21.32 8.99
N GLN A 47 -6.98 -21.72 7.73
CA GLN A 47 -6.17 -22.89 7.37
C GLN A 47 -4.75 -22.49 6.99
N PRO A 48 -3.70 -23.21 7.43
CA PRO A 48 -2.32 -22.93 7.05
C PRO A 48 -2.09 -23.15 5.55
N CYS A 49 -1.33 -22.26 4.91
CA CYS A 49 -0.80 -22.46 3.58
C CYS A 49 0.22 -23.61 3.59
N PRO A 50 0.27 -24.49 2.56
CA PRO A 50 1.25 -25.58 2.49
C PRO A 50 2.72 -25.12 2.49
N ASN A 51 2.97 -23.86 2.15
CA ASN A 51 4.32 -23.29 2.18
C ASN A 51 4.71 -22.69 3.54
N LEU A 52 3.82 -22.72 4.55
CA LEU A 52 4.11 -22.27 5.90
C LEU A 52 4.95 -23.35 6.60
N GLN A 53 6.11 -22.95 7.11
CA GLN A 53 7.04 -23.82 7.82
C GLN A 53 6.71 -23.87 9.33
N PRO A 54 7.22 -24.85 10.09
CA PRO A 54 7.01 -24.94 11.55
C PRO A 54 7.53 -23.73 12.34
N ASP A 55 8.48 -22.98 11.79
CA ASP A 55 9.00 -21.74 12.35
C ASP A 55 8.17 -20.51 11.98
N PHE A 56 6.97 -20.70 11.45
CA PHE A 56 6.03 -19.68 10.96
C PHE A 56 6.51 -18.86 9.76
N ARG A 57 7.60 -19.23 9.09
CA ARG A 57 8.08 -18.57 7.87
C ARG A 57 7.52 -19.24 6.63
N SER A 58 7.36 -18.45 5.57
CA SER A 58 7.03 -19.01 4.27
C SER A 58 8.28 -19.58 3.60
N GLY A 59 8.29 -20.89 3.33
CA GLY A 59 9.38 -21.58 2.63
C GLY A 59 9.62 -21.11 1.19
N VAL A 60 8.71 -20.26 0.64
CA VAL A 60 8.79 -19.74 -0.72
C VAL A 60 8.97 -18.23 -0.79
N HIS A 61 9.08 -17.53 0.34
CA HIS A 61 9.08 -16.06 0.41
C HIS A 61 10.15 -15.43 -0.53
N ASN A 62 11.35 -15.99 -0.55
CA ASN A 62 12.46 -15.50 -1.38
C ASN A 62 12.35 -15.89 -2.87
N SER A 63 11.31 -16.61 -3.25
CA SER A 63 11.14 -17.12 -4.62
C SER A 63 9.74 -16.86 -5.20
N LEU A 64 8.96 -15.97 -4.59
CA LEU A 64 7.58 -15.67 -4.98
C LEU A 64 7.48 -15.28 -6.45
N SER A 65 8.32 -14.35 -6.93
CA SER A 65 8.35 -13.91 -8.33
C SER A 65 8.70 -15.04 -9.29
N LYS A 66 9.72 -15.84 -8.97
CA LYS A 66 10.13 -17.01 -9.79
C LYS A 66 9.04 -18.07 -9.87
N ARG A 67 8.18 -18.16 -8.87
CA ARG A 67 7.06 -19.10 -8.79
C ARG A 67 5.74 -18.53 -9.32
N GLY A 68 5.72 -17.26 -9.74
CA GLY A 68 4.51 -16.61 -10.24
C GLY A 68 3.43 -16.39 -9.20
N LEU A 69 3.78 -16.32 -7.91
CA LEU A 69 2.83 -16.18 -6.80
C LEU A 69 2.44 -14.70 -6.60
N LYS A 70 1.76 -14.13 -7.60
CA LYS A 70 1.43 -12.70 -7.68
C LYS A 70 0.59 -12.21 -6.51
N GLY A 71 -0.35 -13.01 -6.00
CA GLY A 71 -1.16 -12.67 -4.83
C GLY A 71 -0.33 -12.46 -3.57
N CYS A 72 0.66 -13.34 -3.33
CA CYS A 72 1.59 -13.18 -2.20
C CYS A 72 2.54 -11.97 -2.40
N ILE A 73 2.93 -11.66 -3.64
CA ILE A 73 3.80 -10.52 -3.96
C ILE A 73 3.05 -9.19 -3.74
N ALA A 74 1.78 -9.15 -4.12
CA ALA A 74 0.94 -7.96 -4.00
C ALA A 74 0.39 -7.72 -2.58
N PHE A 75 0.64 -8.63 -1.64
CA PHE A 75 0.18 -8.49 -0.26
C PHE A 75 1.19 -7.73 0.59
N ASP A 76 0.71 -6.77 1.37
CA ASP A 76 1.46 -6.12 2.43
C ASP A 76 0.60 -6.05 3.70
N CYS A 77 1.17 -6.42 4.84
CA CYS A 77 0.50 -6.32 6.12
C CYS A 77 0.81 -5.01 6.86
N PHE A 78 1.66 -4.15 6.31
CA PHE A 78 2.09 -2.90 6.93
C PHE A 78 2.55 -3.07 8.39
N GLY A 79 3.19 -4.18 8.72
CA GLY A 79 3.64 -4.47 10.08
C GLY A 79 2.56 -5.01 11.04
N ALA A 80 1.35 -5.21 10.60
CA ALA A 80 0.26 -5.73 11.45
C ALA A 80 0.57 -7.12 12.01
N GLY A 81 1.31 -7.96 11.26
CA GLY A 81 1.64 -9.31 11.68
C GLY A 81 2.44 -9.34 12.98
N GLN A 82 3.58 -8.64 13.04
CA GLN A 82 4.37 -8.57 14.27
C GLN A 82 3.65 -7.82 15.40
N LYS A 83 2.84 -6.79 15.08
CA LYS A 83 2.05 -6.08 16.08
C LYS A 83 1.08 -7.01 16.80
N VAL A 84 0.33 -7.81 16.04
CA VAL A 84 -0.60 -8.80 16.62
C VAL A 84 0.17 -9.87 17.39
N SER A 85 1.19 -10.46 16.80
CA SER A 85 1.97 -11.54 17.42
C SER A 85 2.65 -11.12 18.72
N GLN A 86 3.32 -9.98 18.72
CA GLN A 86 4.17 -9.58 19.84
C GLN A 86 3.45 -8.69 20.87
N VAL A 87 2.51 -7.83 20.42
CA VAL A 87 1.86 -6.87 21.30
C VAL A 87 0.46 -7.34 21.70
N SER A 88 -0.42 -7.62 20.74
CA SER A 88 -1.81 -7.97 21.06
C SER A 88 -1.94 -9.31 21.77
N PHE A 89 -1.08 -10.28 21.43
CA PHE A 89 -1.08 -11.63 22.02
C PHE A 89 0.20 -11.96 22.82
N GLY A 90 1.06 -10.97 23.10
CA GLY A 90 2.19 -11.11 24.04
C GLY A 90 3.21 -12.16 23.66
N GLY A 91 3.42 -12.49 22.38
CA GLY A 91 4.34 -13.52 21.91
C GLY A 91 3.76 -14.94 21.93
N GLN A 92 2.49 -15.12 22.29
CA GLN A 92 1.82 -16.42 22.24
C GLN A 92 1.42 -16.76 20.80
N ASN A 93 1.86 -17.93 20.30
CA ASN A 93 1.55 -18.36 18.94
C ASN A 93 0.24 -19.16 18.87
N TRP A 94 -0.40 -19.14 17.71
CA TRP A 94 -1.70 -19.75 17.48
C TRP A 94 -1.70 -21.29 17.46
N VAL A 95 -0.55 -21.95 17.39
CA VAL A 95 -0.42 -23.42 17.44
C VAL A 95 -0.45 -23.89 18.88
N GLU A 96 0.34 -23.28 19.76
CA GLU A 96 0.43 -23.62 21.18
C GLU A 96 -0.81 -23.15 21.95
N PHE A 97 -1.39 -22.01 21.55
CA PHE A 97 -2.56 -21.40 22.18
C PHE A 97 -3.77 -21.46 21.26
N SER A 98 -4.17 -22.68 20.88
CA SER A 98 -5.25 -22.91 19.89
C SER A 98 -6.60 -22.30 20.27
N GLU A 99 -6.89 -22.12 21.56
CA GLU A 99 -8.13 -21.50 22.06
C GLU A 99 -8.29 -20.04 21.62
N SER A 100 -7.17 -19.33 21.44
CA SER A 100 -7.17 -17.93 21.00
C SER A 100 -6.90 -17.76 19.50
N SER A 101 -6.68 -18.83 18.75
CA SER A 101 -6.25 -18.77 17.35
C SER A 101 -7.27 -18.03 16.46
N GLU A 102 -8.56 -18.35 16.59
CA GLU A 102 -9.61 -17.70 15.81
C GLU A 102 -9.70 -16.19 16.10
N GLN A 103 -9.54 -15.81 17.38
CA GLN A 103 -9.50 -14.41 17.79
C GLN A 103 -8.28 -13.70 17.19
N MET A 104 -7.11 -14.33 17.25
CA MET A 104 -5.87 -13.79 16.67
C MET A 104 -6.02 -13.54 15.16
N PHE A 105 -6.65 -14.44 14.42
CA PHE A 105 -6.86 -14.29 12.98
C PHE A 105 -7.83 -13.13 12.66
N LYS A 106 -8.90 -12.98 13.42
CA LYS A 106 -9.84 -11.84 13.27
C LYS A 106 -9.17 -10.52 13.61
N VAL A 107 -8.43 -10.46 14.71
CA VAL A 107 -7.66 -9.27 15.13
C VAL A 107 -6.60 -8.90 14.08
N PHE A 108 -5.96 -9.87 13.44
CA PHE A 108 -4.99 -9.61 12.38
C PHE A 108 -5.63 -8.88 11.17
N ILE A 109 -6.82 -9.28 10.75
CA ILE A 109 -7.54 -8.62 9.64
C ILE A 109 -7.88 -7.16 10.00
N ILE A 110 -8.29 -6.92 11.24
CA ILE A 110 -8.57 -5.57 11.75
C ILE A 110 -7.29 -4.74 11.79
N MET A 111 -6.22 -5.32 12.32
CA MET A 111 -4.92 -4.66 12.47
C MET A 111 -4.29 -4.26 11.12
N ILE A 112 -4.41 -5.09 10.08
CA ILE A 112 -3.97 -4.72 8.72
C ILE A 112 -4.64 -3.42 8.28
N ARG A 113 -5.95 -3.30 8.49
CA ARG A 113 -6.72 -2.11 8.08
C ARG A 113 -6.27 -0.87 8.84
N LEU A 114 -6.02 -0.97 10.14
CA LEU A 114 -5.51 0.14 10.94
C LEU A 114 -4.09 0.54 10.52
N HIS A 115 -3.20 -0.43 10.29
CA HIS A 115 -1.83 -0.18 9.87
C HIS A 115 -1.74 0.43 8.45
N GLU A 116 -2.62 0.02 7.54
CA GLU A 116 -2.76 0.67 6.22
C GLU A 116 -3.12 2.16 6.38
N LEU A 117 -4.06 2.50 7.29
CA LEU A 117 -4.43 3.89 7.57
C LEU A 117 -3.27 4.67 8.18
N LEU A 118 -2.53 4.08 9.13
CA LEU A 118 -1.32 4.69 9.70
C LEU A 118 -0.27 4.97 8.62
N TRP A 119 -0.08 4.05 7.68
CA TRP A 119 0.83 4.24 6.55
C TRP A 119 0.48 5.49 5.75
N TYR A 120 -0.79 5.63 5.34
CA TYR A 120 -1.24 6.79 4.56
C TYR A 120 -1.23 8.09 5.37
N LEU A 121 -1.62 8.08 6.65
CA LEU A 121 -1.60 9.27 7.50
C LEU A 121 -0.16 9.77 7.74
N THR A 122 0.78 8.86 7.97
CA THR A 122 2.20 9.19 8.12
C THR A 122 2.76 9.80 6.83
N GLU A 123 2.38 9.25 5.66
CA GLU A 123 2.77 9.85 4.39
C GLU A 123 2.17 11.24 4.22
N ALA A 124 0.86 11.41 4.49
CA ALA A 124 0.18 12.69 4.39
C ALA A 124 0.86 13.78 5.22
N LEU A 125 1.34 13.47 6.43
CA LEU A 125 2.08 14.38 7.29
C LEU A 125 3.47 14.78 6.74
N SER A 126 4.07 13.96 5.89
CA SER A 126 5.38 14.25 5.31
C SER A 126 5.32 15.17 4.08
N LEU A 127 4.13 15.44 3.55
CA LEU A 127 3.92 16.19 2.32
C LEU A 127 3.81 17.69 2.62
N GLU A 128 4.62 18.51 1.94
CA GLU A 128 4.64 19.98 2.11
C GLU A 128 3.25 20.63 1.89
N PRO A 129 2.48 20.26 0.83
CA PRO A 129 1.19 20.89 0.56
C PRO A 129 0.13 20.65 1.65
N THR A 130 0.34 19.70 2.55
CA THR A 130 -0.62 19.34 3.60
C THR A 130 -0.43 20.11 4.91
N ARG A 131 0.57 20.99 5.00
CA ARG A 131 0.83 21.81 6.20
C ARG A 131 -0.41 22.47 6.81
N PRO A 132 -1.36 23.01 6.01
CA PRO A 132 -2.57 23.64 6.57
C PRO A 132 -3.47 22.68 7.38
N ILE A 133 -3.35 21.36 7.16
CA ILE A 133 -4.17 20.33 7.83
C ILE A 133 -3.34 19.41 8.73
N HIS A 134 -2.08 19.74 9.04
CA HIS A 134 -1.20 18.89 9.87
C HIS A 134 -1.78 18.63 11.26
N GLY A 135 -2.50 19.59 11.85
CA GLY A 135 -3.15 19.38 13.15
C GLY A 135 -4.20 18.28 13.11
N GLU A 136 -5.09 18.31 12.10
CA GLU A 136 -6.12 17.29 11.89
C GLU A 136 -5.48 15.91 11.58
N LEU A 137 -4.45 15.88 10.72
CA LEU A 137 -3.75 14.66 10.35
C LEU A 137 -3.04 14.02 11.56
N ARG A 138 -2.37 14.82 12.40
CA ARG A 138 -1.68 14.34 13.60
C ARG A 138 -2.67 13.76 14.62
N SER A 139 -3.75 14.49 14.91
CA SER A 139 -4.79 13.98 15.81
C SER A 139 -5.37 12.66 15.32
N MET A 140 -5.58 12.50 14.01
CA MET A 140 -6.11 11.27 13.43
C MET A 140 -5.07 10.14 13.45
N LEU A 141 -3.78 10.45 13.24
CA LEU A 141 -2.69 9.49 13.36
C LEU A 141 -2.61 8.95 14.79
N ASP A 142 -2.59 9.85 15.79
CA ASP A 142 -2.50 9.48 17.21
C ASP A 142 -3.71 8.63 17.63
N GLU A 143 -4.92 8.98 17.18
CA GLU A 143 -6.12 8.18 17.43
C GLU A 143 -6.04 6.81 16.76
N THR A 144 -5.63 6.73 15.50
CA THR A 144 -5.49 5.45 14.79
C THR A 144 -4.43 4.58 15.47
N GLU A 145 -3.32 5.16 15.92
CA GLU A 145 -2.28 4.45 16.67
C GLU A 145 -2.83 3.93 18.00
N ARG A 146 -3.55 4.75 18.77
CA ARG A 146 -4.21 4.34 20.01
C ARG A 146 -5.11 3.13 19.83
N LEU A 147 -5.87 3.07 18.73
CA LEU A 147 -6.74 1.94 18.40
C LEU A 147 -5.93 0.64 18.24
N THR A 148 -4.69 0.68 17.75
CA THR A 148 -3.86 -0.53 17.61
C THR A 148 -3.40 -1.14 18.94
N TYR A 149 -3.59 -0.44 20.05
CA TYR A 149 -3.24 -0.92 21.40
C TYR A 149 -4.46 -1.38 22.21
N LEU A 150 -5.65 -1.40 21.63
CA LEU A 150 -6.83 -1.97 22.27
C LEU A 150 -6.65 -3.46 22.53
N SER A 151 -7.35 -3.98 23.54
CA SER A 151 -7.40 -5.42 23.79
C SER A 151 -7.95 -6.18 22.59
N PRO A 152 -7.60 -7.48 22.39
CA PRO A 152 -8.17 -8.29 21.32
C PRO A 152 -9.70 -8.25 21.26
N SER A 153 -10.37 -8.29 22.40
CA SER A 153 -11.84 -8.23 22.48
C SER A 153 -12.37 -6.86 22.01
N SER A 154 -11.77 -5.76 22.48
CA SER A 154 -12.16 -4.41 22.06
C SER A 154 -11.88 -4.15 20.57
N LEU A 155 -10.79 -4.74 20.01
CA LEU A 155 -10.53 -4.66 18.58
C LEU A 155 -11.62 -5.36 17.75
N MET A 156 -12.14 -6.48 18.23
CA MET A 156 -13.21 -7.19 17.54
C MET A 156 -14.56 -6.45 17.55
N GLU A 157 -14.78 -5.56 18.51
CA GLU A 157 -15.97 -4.70 18.62
C GLU A 157 -15.82 -3.38 17.86
N LEU A 158 -14.59 -3.05 17.40
CA LEU A 158 -14.30 -1.79 16.73
C LEU A 158 -14.95 -1.72 15.34
N ASP A 159 -15.72 -0.66 15.08
CA ASP A 159 -16.14 -0.32 13.71
C ASP A 159 -14.99 0.35 12.93
N VAL A 160 -14.13 -0.50 12.38
CA VAL A 160 -13.01 -0.05 11.53
C VAL A 160 -13.50 0.62 10.25
N ALA A 161 -14.70 0.29 9.77
CA ALA A 161 -15.24 0.88 8.55
C ALA A 161 -15.62 2.34 8.77
N GLU A 162 -16.25 2.68 9.89
CA GLU A 162 -16.55 4.06 10.29
C GLU A 162 -15.26 4.87 10.49
N HIS A 163 -14.28 4.31 11.20
CA HIS A 163 -12.98 4.95 11.38
C HIS A 163 -12.29 5.23 10.02
N ARG A 164 -12.31 4.25 9.09
CA ARG A 164 -11.78 4.40 7.73
C ARG A 164 -12.46 5.54 6.96
N VAL A 165 -13.78 5.71 7.08
CA VAL A 165 -14.52 6.82 6.45
C VAL A 165 -13.99 8.16 6.95
N THR A 166 -13.79 8.29 8.26
CA THR A 166 -13.27 9.51 8.88
C THR A 166 -11.84 9.82 8.40
N VAL A 167 -10.94 8.85 8.45
CA VAL A 167 -9.56 8.99 7.92
C VAL A 167 -9.59 9.34 6.43
N ASN A 168 -10.42 8.67 5.64
CA ASN A 168 -10.50 8.90 4.19
C ASN A 168 -10.88 10.35 3.84
N THR A 169 -11.65 11.03 4.68
CA THR A 169 -11.97 12.46 4.49
C THR A 169 -10.70 13.32 4.51
N LEU A 170 -9.77 13.05 5.42
CA LEU A 170 -8.47 13.75 5.49
C LEU A 170 -7.55 13.36 4.32
N LEU A 171 -7.54 12.08 3.95
CA LEU A 171 -6.76 11.62 2.79
C LEU A 171 -7.28 12.20 1.46
N LEU A 172 -8.56 12.49 1.34
CA LEU A 172 -9.12 13.20 0.18
C LEU A 172 -8.70 14.67 0.17
N LYS A 173 -8.71 15.36 1.32
CA LYS A 173 -8.17 16.74 1.45
C LYS A 173 -6.69 16.77 1.07
N THR A 174 -5.90 15.82 1.59
CA THR A 174 -4.47 15.64 1.25
C THR A 174 -4.27 15.49 -0.26
N SER A 175 -5.01 14.56 -0.85
CA SER A 175 -4.97 14.31 -2.30
C SER A 175 -5.23 15.59 -3.10
N GLU A 176 -6.28 16.34 -2.77
CA GLU A 176 -6.61 17.57 -3.51
C GLU A 176 -5.54 18.65 -3.37
N LEU A 177 -4.98 18.85 -2.17
CA LEU A 177 -3.90 19.82 -1.94
C LEU A 177 -2.66 19.51 -2.81
N VAL A 178 -2.20 18.26 -2.78
CA VAL A 178 -1.01 17.83 -3.54
C VAL A 178 -1.26 17.89 -5.05
N ARG A 179 -2.39 17.39 -5.50
CA ARG A 179 -2.75 17.36 -6.92
C ARG A 179 -2.95 18.77 -7.49
N SER A 180 -3.55 19.69 -6.72
CA SER A 180 -3.74 21.07 -7.13
C SER A 180 -2.39 21.77 -7.29
N GLU A 181 -1.44 21.55 -6.39
CA GLU A 181 -0.08 22.08 -6.51
C GLU A 181 0.64 21.51 -7.74
N ALA A 182 0.58 20.20 -7.95
CA ALA A 182 1.19 19.56 -9.12
C ALA A 182 0.64 20.12 -10.44
N ARG A 183 -0.67 20.30 -10.54
CA ARG A 183 -1.34 20.91 -11.71
C ARG A 183 -0.97 22.38 -11.90
N SER A 184 -0.81 23.14 -10.83
CA SER A 184 -0.40 24.56 -10.90
C SER A 184 1.01 24.69 -11.44
N ARG A 185 1.94 23.85 -10.97
CA ARG A 185 3.32 23.80 -11.49
C ARG A 185 3.38 23.40 -12.97
N GLN A 186 2.46 22.52 -13.40
CA GLN A 186 2.35 22.09 -14.80
C GLN A 186 1.90 23.24 -15.72
N LYS A 187 0.87 24.03 -15.34
CA LYS A 187 0.38 25.17 -16.12
C LYS A 187 1.46 26.20 -16.39
N VAL A 188 2.40 26.38 -15.47
CA VAL A 188 3.53 27.32 -15.64
C VAL A 188 4.53 26.80 -16.69
N ARG A 189 4.66 25.46 -16.85
CA ARG A 189 5.65 24.84 -17.75
C ARG A 189 5.14 24.55 -19.16
N SER A 190 3.87 24.28 -19.32
CA SER A 190 3.27 23.88 -20.60
C SER A 190 2.20 24.88 -21.04
N GLY A 191 2.52 25.70 -22.01
CA GLY A 191 1.51 26.48 -22.78
C GLY A 191 0.64 25.61 -23.68
N GLN A 192 0.66 24.29 -23.56
CA GLN A 192 -0.06 23.36 -24.45
C GLN A 192 -1.18 22.61 -23.70
N LYS A 193 -2.42 22.76 -24.23
CA LYS A 193 -3.55 21.91 -23.86
C LYS A 193 -3.29 20.49 -24.39
N ALA A 194 -3.22 19.49 -23.51
CA ALA A 194 -3.21 18.10 -23.92
C ALA A 194 -4.47 17.80 -24.75
N ARG A 195 -4.30 17.41 -26.00
CA ARG A 195 -5.38 16.90 -26.85
C ARG A 195 -5.66 15.45 -26.48
N LEU A 196 -6.72 15.24 -25.70
CA LEU A 196 -7.28 13.93 -25.40
C LEU A 196 -8.13 13.49 -26.62
N GLY A 197 -7.57 12.62 -27.46
CA GLY A 197 -8.36 11.82 -28.40
C GLY A 197 -9.28 10.87 -27.62
N HIS A 198 -10.24 10.20 -28.28
CA HIS A 198 -11.25 9.30 -27.68
C HIS A 198 -10.70 8.41 -26.56
N GLN A 199 -10.60 8.95 -25.33
CA GLN A 199 -9.95 8.30 -24.20
C GLN A 199 -10.97 7.95 -23.13
N LYS A 200 -10.84 6.71 -22.64
CA LYS A 200 -11.37 6.31 -21.33
C LYS A 200 -11.09 7.44 -20.34
N THR A 201 -12.10 7.87 -19.59
CA THR A 201 -11.94 8.99 -18.64
C THR A 201 -10.90 8.63 -17.59
N ILE A 202 -9.76 9.31 -17.58
CA ILE A 202 -8.72 9.11 -16.57
C ILE A 202 -9.19 9.77 -15.28
N GLY A 203 -9.36 8.97 -14.22
CA GLY A 203 -9.86 9.48 -12.96
C GLY A 203 -10.03 8.41 -11.88
N ARG A 204 -10.65 8.78 -10.80
CA ARG A 204 -10.97 7.89 -9.69
C ARG A 204 -11.83 6.71 -10.17
N GLY A 205 -11.38 5.48 -9.85
CA GLY A 205 -12.06 4.24 -10.22
C GLY A 205 -12.09 3.95 -11.72
N ALA A 206 -11.28 4.65 -12.53
CA ALA A 206 -11.26 4.46 -13.96
C ALA A 206 -10.84 3.03 -14.34
N ASP A 207 -11.54 2.45 -15.32
CA ASP A 207 -11.13 1.21 -15.97
C ASP A 207 -10.10 1.53 -17.08
N LEU A 208 -8.84 1.31 -16.74
CA LEU A 208 -7.68 1.54 -17.59
C LEU A 208 -6.93 0.22 -17.87
N ILE A 209 -7.61 -0.92 -17.74
CA ILE A 209 -7.01 -2.24 -18.02
C ILE A 209 -6.46 -2.28 -19.45
N GLY A 210 -5.16 -2.60 -19.58
CA GLY A 210 -4.46 -2.67 -20.86
C GLY A 210 -4.37 -1.35 -21.63
N ALA A 211 -4.68 -0.21 -21.01
CA ALA A 211 -4.66 1.09 -21.67
C ALA A 211 -3.24 1.50 -22.08
N ASP A 212 -3.10 2.11 -23.24
CA ASP A 212 -1.86 2.76 -23.69
C ASP A 212 -1.82 4.20 -23.14
N LEU A 213 -1.02 4.40 -22.09
CA LEU A 213 -0.84 5.68 -21.41
C LEU A 213 0.61 6.20 -21.59
N ARG A 214 1.36 5.65 -22.51
CA ARG A 214 2.78 5.95 -22.70
C ARG A 214 3.07 7.43 -22.89
N ARG A 215 4.07 7.92 -22.15
CA ARG A 215 4.57 9.30 -22.23
C ARG A 215 3.48 10.36 -21.99
N MET A 216 2.36 9.98 -21.40
CA MET A 216 1.33 10.94 -21.01
C MET A 216 1.81 11.75 -19.82
N ASP A 217 1.32 12.98 -19.74
CA ASP A 217 1.46 13.81 -18.55
C ASP A 217 0.24 13.61 -17.67
N LEU A 218 0.38 12.76 -16.66
CA LEU A 218 -0.66 12.43 -15.68
C LEU A 218 -0.40 13.11 -14.32
N ARG A 219 0.48 14.11 -14.26
CA ARG A 219 0.76 14.85 -13.02
C ARG A 219 -0.50 15.40 -12.39
N GLY A 220 -0.65 15.18 -11.08
CA GLY A 220 -1.81 15.59 -10.32
C GLY A 220 -3.12 14.87 -10.71
N SER A 221 -3.04 13.70 -11.37
CA SER A 221 -4.20 12.88 -11.68
C SER A 221 -4.74 12.20 -10.43
N ASN A 222 -6.04 11.90 -10.42
CA ASN A 222 -6.66 11.11 -9.37
C ASN A 222 -6.88 9.68 -9.87
N LEU A 223 -5.96 8.78 -9.54
CA LEU A 223 -6.03 7.37 -9.90
C LEU A 223 -6.46 6.46 -8.72
N ARG A 224 -7.08 7.05 -7.70
CA ARG A 224 -7.61 6.28 -6.55
C ARG A 224 -8.55 5.19 -7.02
N GLY A 225 -8.25 3.93 -6.66
CA GLY A 225 -9.06 2.77 -7.02
C GLY A 225 -9.15 2.52 -8.53
N ALA A 226 -8.28 3.10 -9.36
CA ALA A 226 -8.27 2.82 -10.79
C ALA A 226 -7.75 1.41 -11.08
N TYR A 227 -8.31 0.76 -12.07
CA TYR A 227 -7.85 -0.54 -12.57
C TYR A 227 -6.81 -0.29 -13.68
N LEU A 228 -5.53 -0.37 -13.33
CA LEU A 228 -4.39 -0.18 -14.22
C LEU A 228 -3.73 -1.52 -14.62
N ILE A 229 -4.45 -2.62 -14.46
CA ILE A 229 -3.94 -3.97 -14.75
C ILE A 229 -3.42 -4.03 -16.17
N ALA A 230 -2.15 -4.42 -16.35
CA ALA A 230 -1.45 -4.50 -17.62
C ALA A 230 -1.47 -3.20 -18.47
N ALA A 231 -1.73 -2.03 -17.86
CA ALA A 231 -1.62 -0.74 -18.53
C ALA A 231 -0.17 -0.42 -18.90
N ASP A 232 0.03 0.21 -20.04
CA ASP A 232 1.34 0.67 -20.49
C ASP A 232 1.56 2.12 -20.07
N LEU A 233 2.33 2.31 -18.99
CA LEU A 233 2.66 3.62 -18.39
C LEU A 233 4.12 4.02 -18.67
N ARG A 234 4.78 3.43 -19.65
CA ARG A 234 6.19 3.68 -19.95
C ARG A 234 6.47 5.15 -20.23
N GLY A 235 7.44 5.69 -19.48
CA GLY A 235 7.87 7.07 -19.62
C GLY A 235 6.80 8.11 -19.25
N THR A 236 5.80 7.73 -18.46
CA THR A 236 4.70 8.62 -18.02
C THR A 236 5.15 9.51 -16.87
N GLU A 237 4.72 10.77 -16.86
CA GLU A 237 4.93 11.72 -15.76
C GLU A 237 3.78 11.58 -14.76
N LEU A 238 4.08 11.14 -13.53
CA LEU A 238 3.10 10.78 -12.49
C LEU A 238 3.25 11.58 -11.20
N GLY A 239 4.02 12.67 -11.21
CA GLY A 239 4.23 13.50 -10.02
C GLY A 239 2.93 14.06 -9.44
N GLY A 240 2.71 13.89 -8.14
CA GLY A 240 1.49 14.30 -7.44
C GLY A 240 0.25 13.47 -7.78
N THR A 241 0.39 12.36 -8.49
CA THR A 241 -0.71 11.43 -8.77
C THR A 241 -1.06 10.62 -7.53
N ASP A 242 -2.34 10.47 -7.23
CA ASP A 242 -2.85 9.70 -6.10
C ASP A 242 -3.18 8.26 -6.52
N PHE A 243 -2.50 7.29 -5.89
CA PHE A 243 -2.59 5.86 -6.18
C PHE A 243 -3.29 5.02 -5.09
N ILE A 244 -3.97 5.63 -4.09
CA ILE A 244 -4.67 4.82 -3.07
C ILE A 244 -5.58 3.79 -3.75
N GLY A 245 -5.33 2.51 -3.44
CA GLY A 245 -6.15 1.40 -3.92
C GLY A 245 -6.13 1.17 -5.44
N ALA A 246 -5.21 1.82 -6.18
CA ALA A 246 -5.03 1.53 -7.60
C ALA A 246 -4.46 0.12 -7.81
N ASP A 247 -4.99 -0.62 -8.78
CA ASP A 247 -4.53 -1.95 -9.14
C ASP A 247 -3.49 -1.86 -10.25
N LEU A 248 -2.21 -2.01 -9.89
CA LEU A 248 -1.06 -1.94 -10.79
C LEU A 248 -0.54 -3.32 -11.23
N ARG A 249 -1.29 -4.39 -11.05
CA ARG A 249 -0.85 -5.74 -11.45
C ARG A 249 -0.46 -5.78 -12.92
N ASP A 250 0.76 -6.25 -13.20
CA ASP A 250 1.33 -6.34 -14.55
C ASP A 250 1.46 -5.00 -15.30
N ALA A 251 1.15 -3.84 -14.70
CA ALA A 251 1.34 -2.52 -15.30
C ALA A 251 2.83 -2.29 -15.64
N ASP A 252 3.10 -1.69 -16.79
CA ASP A 252 4.46 -1.40 -17.25
C ASP A 252 4.85 0.04 -16.91
N LEU A 253 5.68 0.20 -15.87
CA LEU A 253 6.14 1.48 -15.33
C LEU A 253 7.55 1.84 -15.80
N ARG A 254 8.15 1.12 -16.75
CA ARG A 254 9.53 1.35 -17.18
C ARG A 254 9.75 2.78 -17.64
N GLY A 255 10.76 3.44 -17.05
CA GLY A 255 11.10 4.84 -17.31
C GLY A 255 10.05 5.85 -16.85
N ALA A 256 9.00 5.45 -16.12
CA ALA A 256 8.01 6.38 -15.57
C ALA A 256 8.57 7.18 -14.39
N ASP A 257 8.09 8.41 -14.19
CA ASP A 257 8.46 9.26 -13.06
C ASP A 257 7.34 9.29 -12.00
N LEU A 258 7.49 8.43 -10.96
CA LEU A 258 6.61 8.37 -9.79
C LEU A 258 7.21 9.09 -8.57
N SER A 259 8.35 9.76 -8.71
CA SER A 259 9.14 10.28 -7.57
C SER A 259 8.35 11.18 -6.61
N MET A 260 7.30 11.84 -7.09
CA MET A 260 6.42 12.71 -6.33
C MET A 260 4.97 12.22 -6.28
N SER A 261 4.69 10.98 -6.71
CA SER A 261 3.37 10.37 -6.55
C SER A 261 3.06 10.12 -5.07
N ILE A 262 1.79 10.05 -4.73
CA ILE A 262 1.36 9.90 -3.34
C ILE A 262 0.55 8.62 -3.14
N PHE A 263 0.69 8.06 -1.94
CA PHE A 263 -0.05 6.89 -1.48
C PHE A 263 0.20 5.62 -2.31
N LEU A 264 1.35 5.59 -2.97
CA LEU A 264 1.84 4.39 -3.63
C LEU A 264 2.46 3.45 -2.58
N THR A 265 2.21 2.16 -2.70
CA THR A 265 2.72 1.15 -1.77
C THR A 265 3.79 0.27 -2.42
N GLN A 266 4.64 -0.36 -1.60
CA GLN A 266 5.63 -1.32 -2.09
C GLN A 266 4.96 -2.53 -2.76
N ALA A 267 3.82 -2.98 -2.25
CA ALA A 267 3.04 -4.08 -2.81
C ALA A 267 2.56 -3.78 -4.25
N GLN A 268 2.09 -2.55 -4.50
CA GLN A 268 1.71 -2.12 -5.85
C GLN A 268 2.89 -2.16 -6.82
N LEU A 269 4.08 -1.69 -6.38
CA LEU A 269 5.31 -1.76 -7.19
C LEU A 269 5.76 -3.21 -7.43
N ASN A 270 5.70 -4.04 -6.40
CA ASN A 270 6.07 -5.45 -6.50
C ASN A 270 5.19 -6.22 -7.51
N ALA A 271 3.95 -5.79 -7.70
CA ALA A 271 3.02 -6.39 -8.65
C ALA A 271 3.15 -5.83 -10.08
N ALA A 272 3.89 -4.73 -10.27
CA ALA A 272 4.11 -4.07 -11.54
C ALA A 272 5.45 -4.46 -12.18
N LYS A 273 5.68 -4.00 -13.42
CA LYS A 273 6.96 -4.07 -14.13
C LYS A 273 7.61 -2.69 -14.11
N GLY A 274 8.91 -2.65 -13.92
CA GLY A 274 9.69 -1.43 -13.97
C GLY A 274 11.12 -1.72 -14.38
N ASP A 275 11.95 -0.69 -14.35
CA ASP A 275 13.38 -0.78 -14.66
C ASP A 275 14.19 0.19 -13.79
N VAL A 276 15.52 0.24 -13.99
CA VAL A 276 16.44 1.15 -13.29
C VAL A 276 16.17 2.64 -13.57
N HIS A 277 15.42 2.95 -14.63
CA HIS A 277 15.05 4.31 -15.01
C HIS A 277 13.71 4.76 -14.41
N THR A 278 12.93 3.83 -13.83
CA THR A 278 11.70 4.16 -13.11
C THR A 278 12.04 4.92 -11.84
N LYS A 279 11.56 6.16 -11.72
CA LYS A 279 11.80 6.97 -10.53
C LYS A 279 10.72 6.75 -9.49
N LEU A 280 11.11 6.46 -8.25
CA LEU A 280 10.21 6.13 -7.15
C LEU A 280 10.20 7.19 -6.06
N PRO A 281 9.11 7.29 -5.26
CA PRO A 281 9.11 8.04 -4.02
C PRO A 281 10.24 7.56 -3.08
N PRO A 282 10.85 8.46 -2.27
CA PRO A 282 12.06 8.16 -1.49
C PRO A 282 11.95 6.96 -0.53
N LEU A 283 10.75 6.62 -0.09
CA LEU A 283 10.50 5.55 0.90
C LEU A 283 10.27 4.18 0.27
N LEU A 284 10.13 4.12 -1.05
CA LEU A 284 9.89 2.89 -1.79
C LEU A 284 11.18 2.43 -2.48
N LYS A 285 11.30 1.13 -2.68
CA LYS A 285 12.47 0.49 -3.27
C LYS A 285 12.12 -0.13 -4.61
N HIS A 286 13.09 -0.13 -5.53
CA HIS A 286 12.95 -0.93 -6.74
C HIS A 286 12.79 -2.40 -6.37
N PRO A 287 11.71 -3.06 -6.83
CA PRO A 287 11.56 -4.50 -6.66
C PRO A 287 12.75 -5.25 -7.27
N ALA A 288 13.20 -6.33 -6.62
CA ALA A 288 14.36 -7.10 -7.08
C ALA A 288 14.21 -7.77 -8.46
N HIS A 289 13.01 -7.78 -9.03
CA HIS A 289 12.72 -8.33 -10.37
C HIS A 289 12.62 -7.23 -11.46
N TRP A 290 12.87 -5.98 -11.10
CA TRP A 290 12.96 -4.89 -12.07
C TRP A 290 14.40 -4.82 -12.60
N ASP A 291 14.58 -5.17 -13.84
CA ASP A 291 15.86 -5.18 -14.55
C ASP A 291 16.07 -3.87 -15.36
#